data_72eb948cc0a85f54b6374961348a86cf
#
_entry.id   72eb948cc0a85f54b6374961348a86cf
#
_cell.length_a   1.000
_cell.length_b   1.000
_cell.length_c   1.000
_cell.angle_alpha   90.00
_cell.angle_beta   90.00
_cell.angle_gamma   90.00
#
_symmetry.space_group_name_H-M   'P 1'
#
loop_
_entity.id
_entity.type
_entity.pdbx_description
1 polymer ?
#
loop_
_entity_poly.entity_id
_entity_poly.type
_entity_poly.pdbx_seq_one_letter_code
_entity_poly.pdbx_strand_id
1 'polypeptide(L)'
;MTIAQRVDKDIVTAMKAKDEHRLTTLRMVKSALKNKAIDKRSELTDAEESQILSTLIKQRRESVDSFTKGNRPELAEKERVEITMIEGYLPQEAGEDEIRTVVQGAIAHLAEAGAKPGPKDMGAAMKIVQQRILANGLRADGKKVSEIVKAELAK
;
A
#
# COMPACT_ATOMS: atom_id res chain seq x y z
N MET A 1 -10.05 -2.99 15.38
CA MET A 1 -8.86 -2.17 15.78
C MET A 1 -8.33 -1.38 14.60
N THR A 2 -8.00 -0.12 14.83
CA THR A 2 -7.29 0.69 13.84
C THR A 2 -5.83 0.23 13.73
N ILE A 3 -5.14 0.69 12.68
CA ILE A 3 -3.69 0.42 12.54
C ILE A 3 -2.95 1.02 13.73
N ALA A 4 -3.27 2.24 14.14
CA ALA A 4 -2.65 2.88 15.30
C ALA A 4 -2.79 2.05 16.57
N GLN A 5 -3.98 1.50 16.83
CA GLN A 5 -4.23 0.65 17.99
C GLN A 5 -3.43 -0.65 17.93
N ARG A 6 -3.35 -1.27 16.76
CA ARG A 6 -2.55 -2.49 16.54
C ARG A 6 -1.06 -2.21 16.77
N VAL A 7 -0.57 -1.09 16.27
CA VAL A 7 0.83 -0.68 16.47
C VAL A 7 1.13 -0.48 17.95
N ASP A 8 0.24 0.20 18.69
CA ASP A 8 0.41 0.40 20.14
C ASP A 8 0.52 -0.92 20.89
N LYS A 9 -0.33 -1.88 20.56
CA LYS A 9 -0.31 -3.21 21.14
C LYS A 9 1.01 -3.94 20.84
N ASP A 10 1.46 -3.87 19.60
CA ASP A 10 2.67 -4.54 19.15
C ASP A 10 3.94 -3.91 19.72
N ILE A 11 3.92 -2.59 19.99
CA ILE A 11 5.01 -1.92 20.72
C ILE A 11 5.19 -2.54 22.09
N VAL A 12 4.10 -2.74 22.83
CA VAL A 12 4.16 -3.37 24.15
C VAL A 12 4.74 -4.78 24.05
N THR A 13 4.32 -5.56 23.09
CA THR A 13 4.83 -6.91 22.84
C THR A 13 6.33 -6.89 22.53
N ALA A 14 6.77 -5.97 21.66
CA ALA A 14 8.19 -5.83 21.32
C ALA A 14 9.04 -5.40 22.50
N MET A 15 8.51 -4.53 23.36
CA MET A 15 9.18 -4.13 24.62
C MET A 15 9.39 -5.33 25.53
N LYS A 16 8.35 -6.14 25.72
CA LYS A 16 8.42 -7.34 26.58
C LYS A 16 9.39 -8.37 26.01
N ALA A 17 9.44 -8.51 24.69
CA ALA A 17 10.34 -9.43 24.02
C ALA A 17 11.78 -8.90 23.89
N LYS A 18 12.02 -7.65 24.24
CA LYS A 18 13.30 -6.95 24.08
C LYS A 18 13.78 -6.95 22.63
N ASP A 19 12.84 -6.88 21.69
CA ASP A 19 13.11 -6.81 20.25
C ASP A 19 13.33 -5.34 19.85
N GLU A 20 14.56 -4.89 19.97
CA GLU A 20 14.92 -3.47 19.76
C GLU A 20 14.66 -2.98 18.35
N HIS A 21 14.97 -3.77 17.34
CA HIS A 21 14.76 -3.36 15.93
C HIS A 21 13.26 -3.21 15.64
N ARG A 22 12.46 -4.17 16.06
CA ARG A 22 11.01 -4.12 15.92
C ARG A 22 10.42 -2.92 16.66
N LEU A 23 10.85 -2.71 17.88
CA LEU A 23 10.41 -1.59 18.72
C LEU A 23 10.71 -0.24 18.07
N THR A 24 11.93 -0.04 17.57
CA THR A 24 12.34 1.19 16.90
C THR A 24 11.49 1.44 15.66
N THR A 25 11.28 0.42 14.85
CA THR A 25 10.46 0.52 13.62
C THR A 25 9.01 0.87 13.96
N LEU A 26 8.41 0.20 14.95
CA LEU A 26 7.03 0.47 15.35
C LEU A 26 6.86 1.87 15.96
N ARG A 27 7.82 2.33 16.73
CA ARG A 27 7.79 3.70 17.28
C ARG A 27 7.84 4.76 16.18
N MET A 28 8.60 4.49 15.14
CA MET A 28 8.67 5.38 13.97
C MET A 28 7.32 5.41 13.24
N VAL A 29 6.69 4.27 13.05
CA VAL A 29 5.33 4.18 12.45
C VAL A 29 4.33 4.96 13.31
N LYS A 30 4.34 4.74 14.61
CA LYS A 30 3.47 5.47 15.54
C LYS A 30 3.66 6.98 15.44
N SER A 31 4.90 7.44 15.37
CA SER A 31 5.21 8.88 15.24
C SER A 31 4.66 9.46 13.94
N ALA A 32 4.80 8.73 12.84
CA ALA A 32 4.29 9.18 11.54
C ALA A 32 2.75 9.32 11.56
N LEU A 33 2.06 8.34 12.14
CA LEU A 33 0.61 8.37 12.29
C LEU A 33 0.16 9.53 13.19
N LYS A 34 0.83 9.68 14.32
CA LYS A 34 0.52 10.76 15.28
C LYS A 34 0.73 12.14 14.69
N ASN A 35 1.83 12.35 14.01
CA ASN A 35 2.14 13.63 13.38
C ASN A 35 1.07 14.00 12.35
N LYS A 36 0.61 13.05 11.56
CA LYS A 36 -0.45 13.30 10.58
C LYS A 36 -1.78 13.63 11.25
N ALA A 37 -2.11 12.93 12.33
CA ALA A 37 -3.33 13.22 13.10
C ALA A 37 -3.30 14.62 13.71
N ILE A 38 -2.14 15.04 14.22
CA ILE A 38 -1.94 16.40 14.75
C ILE A 38 -2.12 17.44 13.65
N ASP A 39 -1.50 17.25 12.48
CA ASP A 39 -1.64 18.16 11.34
C ASP A 39 -3.09 18.28 10.88
N LYS A 40 -3.79 17.15 10.84
CA LYS A 40 -5.21 17.10 10.48
C LYS A 40 -6.13 17.67 11.55
N ARG A 41 -5.70 17.69 12.80
CA ARG A 41 -6.46 18.09 14.00
C ARG A 41 -7.67 17.20 14.25
N SER A 42 -7.62 15.96 13.86
CA SER A 42 -8.67 14.96 14.10
C SER A 42 -8.12 13.55 13.92
N GLU A 43 -8.92 12.55 14.25
CA GLU A 43 -8.53 11.16 14.04
C GLU A 43 -8.35 10.86 12.56
N LEU A 44 -7.42 9.94 12.26
CA LEU A 44 -7.18 9.49 10.90
C LEU A 44 -8.23 8.47 10.48
N THR A 45 -8.64 8.52 9.23
CA THR A 45 -9.45 7.46 8.63
C THR A 45 -8.54 6.25 8.33
N ASP A 46 -9.16 5.09 8.13
CA ASP A 46 -8.41 3.87 7.74
C ASP A 46 -7.62 4.10 6.45
N ALA A 47 -8.20 4.80 5.48
CA ALA A 47 -7.53 5.13 4.23
C ALA A 47 -6.30 6.02 4.45
N GLU A 48 -6.41 6.99 5.35
CA GLU A 48 -5.28 7.87 5.70
C GLU A 48 -4.17 7.12 6.40
N GLU A 49 -4.49 6.22 7.33
CA GLU A 49 -3.50 5.36 7.99
C GLU A 49 -2.78 4.49 6.97
N SER A 50 -3.53 3.84 6.07
CA SER A 50 -2.96 3.00 5.02
C SER A 50 -2.06 3.78 4.08
N GLN A 51 -2.43 5.00 3.72
CA GLN A 51 -1.62 5.86 2.85
C GLN A 51 -0.29 6.24 3.50
N ILE A 52 -0.31 6.54 4.80
CA ILE A 52 0.92 6.86 5.54
C ILE A 52 1.87 5.66 5.53
N LEU A 53 1.35 4.47 5.80
CA LEU A 53 2.17 3.26 5.80
C LEU A 53 2.72 2.95 4.40
N SER A 54 1.92 3.13 3.36
CA SER A 54 2.36 2.94 1.98
C SER A 54 3.50 3.89 1.61
N THR A 55 3.43 5.14 2.07
CA THR A 55 4.51 6.12 1.87
C THR A 55 5.80 5.70 2.60
N LEU A 56 5.67 5.20 3.83
CA LEU A 56 6.82 4.70 4.59
C LEU A 56 7.48 3.51 3.88
N ILE A 57 6.70 2.62 3.32
CA ILE A 57 7.20 1.47 2.54
C ILE A 57 7.92 1.96 1.28
N LYS A 58 7.34 2.90 0.56
CA LYS A 58 7.96 3.47 -0.64
C LYS A 58 9.33 4.08 -0.35
N GLN A 59 9.42 4.87 0.71
CA GLN A 59 10.68 5.48 1.14
C GLN A 59 11.74 4.41 1.44
N ARG A 60 11.35 3.31 2.07
CA ARG A 60 12.26 2.22 2.38
C ARG A 60 12.69 1.43 1.15
N ARG A 61 11.80 1.25 0.19
CA ARG A 61 12.17 0.62 -1.10
C ARG A 61 13.22 1.47 -1.84
N GLU A 62 13.07 2.77 -1.81
CA GLU A 62 14.06 3.70 -2.38
C GLU A 62 15.40 3.57 -1.65
N SER A 63 15.37 3.43 -0.32
CA SER A 63 16.58 3.19 0.48
C SER A 63 17.22 1.84 0.15
N VAL A 64 16.44 0.78 -0.03
CA VAL A 64 16.95 -0.53 -0.48
C VAL A 64 17.70 -0.39 -1.78
N ASP A 65 17.13 0.31 -2.75
CA ASP A 65 17.77 0.52 -4.06
C ASP A 65 19.08 1.30 -3.90
N SER A 66 19.08 2.36 -3.11
CA SER A 66 20.27 3.17 -2.86
C SER A 66 21.37 2.39 -2.17
N PHE A 67 21.04 1.60 -1.13
CA PHE A 67 22.03 0.77 -0.42
C PHE A 67 22.57 -0.35 -1.31
N THR A 68 21.73 -0.93 -2.15
CA THR A 68 22.16 -1.95 -3.10
C THR A 68 23.14 -1.38 -4.12
N LYS A 69 22.83 -0.21 -4.68
CA LYS A 69 23.71 0.50 -5.61
C LYS A 69 25.01 0.95 -4.95
N GLY A 70 24.94 1.31 -3.68
CA GLY A 70 26.11 1.70 -2.88
C GLY A 70 26.89 0.54 -2.31
N ASN A 71 26.58 -0.69 -2.68
CA ASN A 71 27.23 -1.92 -2.21
C ASN A 71 27.18 -2.06 -0.67
N ARG A 72 26.00 -1.79 -0.10
CA ARG A 72 25.74 -1.94 1.34
C ARG A 72 24.59 -2.92 1.57
N PRO A 73 24.79 -4.21 1.28
CA PRO A 73 23.71 -5.21 1.34
C PRO A 73 23.14 -5.38 2.74
N GLU A 74 23.94 -5.20 3.80
CA GLU A 74 23.48 -5.30 5.18
C GLU A 74 22.47 -4.20 5.54
N LEU A 75 22.65 -2.99 5.02
CA LEU A 75 21.71 -1.88 5.22
C LEU A 75 20.45 -2.07 4.39
N ALA A 76 20.60 -2.58 3.15
CA ALA A 76 19.45 -2.91 2.31
C ALA A 76 18.57 -3.98 2.97
N GLU A 77 19.18 -5.00 3.55
CA GLU A 77 18.43 -6.08 4.23
C GLU A 77 17.67 -5.55 5.45
N LYS A 78 18.29 -4.66 6.22
CA LYS A 78 17.62 -4.02 7.36
C LYS A 78 16.36 -3.27 6.92
N GLU A 79 16.44 -2.55 5.81
CA GLU A 79 15.29 -1.84 5.24
C GLU A 79 14.20 -2.83 4.78
N ARG A 80 14.57 -3.95 4.17
CA ARG A 80 13.62 -4.98 3.74
C ARG A 80 12.87 -5.58 4.93
N VAL A 81 13.54 -5.82 6.04
CA VAL A 81 12.90 -6.31 7.26
C VAL A 81 11.88 -5.30 7.78
N GLU A 82 12.22 -4.01 7.77
CA GLU A 82 11.29 -2.95 8.18
C GLU A 82 10.08 -2.88 7.25
N ILE A 83 10.27 -3.02 5.94
CA ILE A 83 9.17 -3.10 4.96
C ILE A 83 8.21 -4.23 5.32
N THR A 84 8.73 -5.41 5.61
CA THR A 84 7.93 -6.57 5.97
C THR A 84 7.10 -6.31 7.23
N MET A 85 7.68 -5.67 8.24
CA MET A 85 6.97 -5.30 9.47
C MET A 85 5.79 -4.35 9.18
N ILE A 86 6.03 -3.33 8.36
CA ILE A 86 5.01 -2.33 8.02
C ILE A 86 3.91 -2.94 7.17
N GLU A 87 4.26 -3.75 6.19
CA GLU A 87 3.30 -4.45 5.32
C GLU A 87 2.31 -5.32 6.11
N GLY A 88 2.74 -5.84 7.26
CA GLY A 88 1.88 -6.63 8.13
C GLY A 88 0.64 -5.90 8.65
N TYR A 89 0.63 -4.57 8.60
CA TYR A 89 -0.52 -3.75 9.01
C TYR A 89 -1.45 -3.39 7.86
N LEU A 90 -1.04 -3.62 6.63
CA LEU A 90 -1.82 -3.29 5.45
C LEU A 90 -2.61 -4.50 4.95
N PRO A 91 -3.72 -4.27 4.20
CA PRO A 91 -4.36 -5.35 3.48
C PRO A 91 -3.36 -6.04 2.55
N GLN A 92 -3.60 -7.31 2.27
CA GLN A 92 -2.75 -8.07 1.37
C GLN A 92 -2.71 -7.39 -0.01
N GLU A 93 -1.53 -7.33 -0.62
CA GLU A 93 -1.37 -6.78 -1.96
C GLU A 93 -1.94 -7.75 -2.99
N ALA A 94 -2.75 -7.23 -3.90
CA ALA A 94 -3.33 -8.02 -4.97
C ALA A 94 -2.24 -8.46 -5.97
N GLY A 95 -2.28 -9.74 -6.36
CA GLY A 95 -1.42 -10.26 -7.40
C GLY A 95 -1.81 -9.72 -8.78
N GLU A 96 -0.90 -9.84 -9.74
CA GLU A 96 -1.13 -9.35 -11.09
C GLU A 96 -2.37 -9.95 -11.74
N ASP A 97 -2.59 -11.27 -11.57
CA ASP A 97 -3.75 -11.95 -12.12
C ASP A 97 -5.05 -11.48 -11.48
N GLU A 98 -5.04 -11.22 -10.18
CA GLU A 98 -6.20 -10.67 -9.47
C GLU A 98 -6.53 -9.26 -10.00
N ILE A 99 -5.51 -8.44 -10.19
CA ILE A 99 -5.69 -7.09 -10.74
C ILE A 99 -6.26 -7.18 -12.15
N ARG A 100 -5.72 -8.06 -12.99
CA ARG A 100 -6.20 -8.25 -14.36
C ARG A 100 -7.67 -8.66 -14.41
N THR A 101 -8.07 -9.60 -13.56
CA THR A 101 -9.47 -10.03 -13.44
C THR A 101 -10.39 -8.88 -13.07
N VAL A 102 -9.99 -8.06 -12.09
CA VAL A 102 -10.75 -6.88 -11.68
C VAL A 102 -10.83 -5.85 -12.81
N VAL A 103 -9.73 -5.63 -13.51
CA VAL A 103 -9.66 -4.71 -14.67
C VAL A 103 -10.62 -5.15 -15.76
N GLN A 104 -10.58 -6.44 -16.11
CA GLN A 104 -11.48 -6.98 -17.14
C GLN A 104 -12.95 -6.82 -16.76
N GLY A 105 -13.28 -7.05 -15.48
CA GLY A 105 -14.62 -6.83 -14.96
C GLY A 105 -15.05 -5.36 -15.00
N ALA A 106 -14.15 -4.44 -14.72
CA ALA A 106 -14.42 -3.00 -14.79
C ALA A 106 -14.68 -2.54 -16.22
N ILE A 107 -13.89 -3.04 -17.18
CA ILE A 107 -14.06 -2.73 -18.60
C ILE A 107 -15.39 -3.28 -19.11
N ALA A 108 -15.75 -4.51 -18.73
CA ALA A 108 -17.04 -5.11 -19.08
C ALA A 108 -18.20 -4.28 -18.52
N HIS A 109 -18.08 -3.77 -17.30
CA HIS A 109 -19.08 -2.90 -16.69
C HIS A 109 -19.25 -1.60 -17.48
N LEU A 110 -18.16 -0.98 -17.90
CA LEU A 110 -18.20 0.23 -18.73
C LEU A 110 -18.81 -0.04 -20.11
N ALA A 111 -18.57 -1.23 -20.68
CA ALA A 111 -19.11 -1.64 -21.96
C ALA A 111 -20.64 -1.78 -21.95
N GLU A 112 -21.24 -2.01 -20.79
CA GLU A 112 -22.69 -2.08 -20.61
C GLU A 112 -23.39 -0.78 -20.99
N ALA A 113 -22.67 0.35 -21.00
CA ALA A 113 -23.19 1.65 -21.42
C ALA A 113 -23.32 1.78 -22.96
N GLY A 114 -22.92 0.77 -23.73
CA GLY A 114 -23.18 0.67 -25.16
C GLY A 114 -21.96 0.71 -26.08
N ALA A 115 -20.85 1.34 -25.66
CA ALA A 115 -19.67 1.43 -26.50
C ALA A 115 -18.48 0.71 -25.80
N LYS A 116 -17.65 0.05 -26.63
CA LYS A 116 -16.43 -0.59 -26.10
C LYS A 116 -15.49 0.48 -25.52
N PRO A 117 -15.08 0.37 -24.24
CA PRO A 117 -14.13 1.31 -23.65
C PRO A 117 -12.78 1.28 -24.38
N GLY A 118 -12.19 2.44 -24.51
CA GLY A 118 -10.87 2.62 -25.13
C GLY A 118 -9.94 3.40 -24.22
N PRO A 119 -8.73 3.77 -24.71
CA PRO A 119 -7.75 4.50 -23.91
C PRO A 119 -8.26 5.80 -23.27
N LYS A 120 -9.25 6.45 -23.87
CA LYS A 120 -9.88 7.67 -23.32
C LYS A 120 -10.67 7.41 -22.05
N ASP A 121 -11.04 6.15 -21.78
CA ASP A 121 -11.87 5.77 -20.64
C ASP A 121 -11.01 5.35 -19.43
N MET A 122 -9.71 5.57 -19.47
CA MET A 122 -8.77 5.14 -18.45
C MET A 122 -9.12 5.65 -17.05
N GLY A 123 -9.51 6.92 -16.92
CA GLY A 123 -9.87 7.51 -15.63
C GLY A 123 -11.08 6.81 -15.00
N ALA A 124 -12.11 6.54 -15.79
CA ALA A 124 -13.30 5.84 -15.32
C ALA A 124 -12.98 4.39 -14.93
N ALA A 125 -12.18 3.70 -15.74
CA ALA A 125 -11.75 2.33 -15.47
C ALA A 125 -10.91 2.25 -14.20
N MET A 126 -9.95 3.14 -14.00
CA MET A 126 -9.11 3.20 -12.81
C MET A 126 -9.94 3.36 -11.54
N LYS A 127 -10.92 4.24 -11.56
CA LYS A 127 -11.81 4.49 -10.43
C LYS A 127 -12.54 3.20 -10.00
N ILE A 128 -13.13 2.50 -10.97
CA ILE A 128 -13.86 1.26 -10.71
C ILE A 128 -12.91 0.17 -10.18
N VAL A 129 -11.74 0.03 -10.80
CA VAL A 129 -10.74 -0.97 -10.39
C VAL A 129 -10.30 -0.74 -8.95
N GLN A 130 -9.95 0.50 -8.59
CA GLN A 130 -9.53 0.84 -7.24
C GLN A 130 -10.63 0.54 -6.21
N GLN A 131 -11.87 0.90 -6.52
CA GLN A 131 -13.00 0.62 -5.63
C GLN A 131 -13.20 -0.89 -5.42
N ARG A 132 -13.09 -1.68 -6.48
CA ARG A 132 -13.27 -3.14 -6.39
C ARG A 132 -12.14 -3.83 -5.64
N ILE A 133 -10.91 -3.38 -5.81
CA ILE A 133 -9.76 -3.92 -5.07
C ILE A 133 -9.95 -3.68 -3.57
N LEU A 134 -10.34 -2.47 -3.19
CA LEU A 134 -10.62 -2.15 -1.78
C LEU A 134 -11.79 -2.96 -1.23
N ALA A 135 -12.85 -3.14 -2.02
CA ALA A 135 -14.01 -3.93 -1.62
C ALA A 135 -13.66 -5.39 -1.35
N ASN A 136 -12.63 -5.92 -2.02
CA ASN A 136 -12.14 -7.29 -1.79
C ASN A 136 -11.18 -7.39 -0.59
N GLY A 137 -10.97 -6.30 0.14
CA GLY A 137 -10.04 -6.29 1.28
C GLY A 137 -8.58 -6.36 0.87
N LEU A 138 -8.27 -5.98 -0.36
CA LEU A 138 -6.91 -5.98 -0.91
C LEU A 138 -6.44 -4.56 -1.18
N ARG A 139 -5.17 -4.41 -1.52
CA ARG A 139 -4.59 -3.16 -2.01
C ARG A 139 -3.75 -3.44 -3.26
N ALA A 140 -3.51 -2.43 -4.06
CA ALA A 140 -2.66 -2.55 -5.22
C ALA A 140 -1.91 -1.25 -5.48
N ASP A 141 -0.67 -1.38 -5.99
CA ASP A 141 0.12 -0.24 -6.42
C ASP A 141 -0.55 0.42 -7.63
N GLY A 142 -0.80 1.73 -7.54
CA GLY A 142 -1.45 2.50 -8.60
C GLY A 142 -0.75 2.41 -9.94
N LYS A 143 0.58 2.37 -9.95
CA LYS A 143 1.37 2.23 -11.18
C LYS A 143 1.11 0.88 -11.85
N LYS A 144 1.11 -0.19 -11.08
CA LYS A 144 0.85 -1.55 -11.57
C LYS A 144 -0.56 -1.68 -12.14
N VAL A 145 -1.55 -1.15 -11.41
CA VAL A 145 -2.94 -1.10 -11.87
C VAL A 145 -3.06 -0.31 -13.17
N SER A 146 -2.44 0.85 -13.24
CA SER A 146 -2.43 1.72 -14.41
C SER A 146 -1.87 1.00 -15.65
N GLU A 147 -0.77 0.30 -15.52
CA GLU A 147 -0.15 -0.47 -16.60
C GLU A 147 -1.10 -1.56 -17.13
N ILE A 148 -1.76 -2.29 -16.24
CA ILE A 148 -2.68 -3.35 -16.61
C ILE A 148 -3.95 -2.77 -17.25
N VAL A 149 -4.51 -1.70 -16.71
CA VAL A 149 -5.67 -1.03 -17.29
C VAL A 149 -5.37 -0.54 -18.71
N LYS A 150 -4.22 0.09 -18.89
CA LYS A 150 -3.78 0.58 -20.21
C LYS A 150 -3.68 -0.56 -21.22
N ALA A 151 -3.06 -1.68 -20.82
CA ALA A 151 -2.91 -2.85 -21.69
C ALA A 151 -4.27 -3.46 -22.06
N GLU A 152 -5.19 -3.60 -21.11
CA GLU A 152 -6.51 -4.16 -21.35
C GLU A 152 -7.40 -3.24 -22.20
N LEU A 153 -7.32 -1.94 -22.03
CA LEU A 153 -8.08 -0.97 -22.84
C LEU A 153 -7.57 -0.90 -24.29
N ALA A 154 -6.33 -1.30 -24.53
CA ALA A 154 -5.76 -1.30 -25.87
C ALA A 154 -6.17 -2.52 -26.72
N LYS A 155 -6.80 -3.51 -26.12
CA LYS A 155 -7.23 -4.75 -26.82
C LYS A 155 -8.51 -4.54 -27.66
#